data_ff913cee59d8f14fa0b23f9e791b7dbd
#
_entry.id   ff913cee59d8f14fa0b23f9e791b7dbd
#
_cell.length_a   1.000
_cell.length_b   1.000
_cell.length_c   1.000
_cell.angle_alpha   90.00
_cell.angle_beta   90.00
_cell.angle_gamma   90.00
#
_symmetry.space_group_name_H-M   'P 1'
#
loop_
_entity.id
_entity.type
_entity.pdbx_description
1 polymer ?
#
loop_
_entity_poly.entity_id
_entity_poly.type
_entity_poly.pdbx_seq_one_letter_code
_entity_poly.pdbx_strand_id
1 'polypeptide(L)'
;MAETDIQDYLQLFFLWLLSIIAVRAILTKLRHKPRRPPGPRSLPIIGHLHLISALPHQSFHALSTRYGPAVQVFLGSVPAVVVSCPELAKEFLKTHEPSFSNRFVSAAVHHLSYGSKGFLFAPYGSYWRFLKKICMSELLGGRTLDQFRHLREQETLRLLT
;
A
#
# COMPACT_ATOMS: atom_id res chain seq x y z
N MET A 1 -40.27 26.01 34.01
CA MET A 1 -39.59 26.78 32.94
C MET A 1 -38.22 26.22 32.57
N ALA A 2 -37.30 25.96 33.50
CA ALA A 2 -35.96 25.46 33.12
C ALA A 2 -35.91 24.01 32.58
N GLU A 3 -36.83 23.14 32.97
CA GLU A 3 -36.86 21.72 32.50
C GLU A 3 -37.39 21.58 31.07
N THR A 4 -38.33 22.42 30.66
CA THR A 4 -38.85 22.47 29.28
C THR A 4 -37.79 22.97 28.29
N ASP A 5 -36.99 23.96 28.67
CA ASP A 5 -35.91 24.48 27.83
C ASP A 5 -34.81 23.43 27.57
N ILE A 6 -34.47 22.61 28.58
CA ILE A 6 -33.45 21.56 28.42
C ILE A 6 -33.94 20.43 27.49
N GLN A 7 -35.22 20.06 27.58
CA GLN A 7 -35.78 19.03 26.68
C GLN A 7 -35.83 19.51 25.24
N ASP A 8 -36.16 20.77 25.00
CA ASP A 8 -36.18 21.35 23.66
C ASP A 8 -34.79 21.44 23.04
N TYR A 9 -33.76 21.80 23.82
CA TYR A 9 -32.37 21.79 23.36
C TYR A 9 -31.88 20.38 23.04
N LEU A 10 -32.26 19.37 23.84
CA LEU A 10 -31.93 17.98 23.58
C LEU A 10 -32.59 17.45 22.29
N GLN A 11 -33.87 17.80 22.06
CA GLN A 11 -34.56 17.43 20.82
C GLN A 11 -33.90 18.05 19.59
N LEU A 12 -33.57 19.33 19.66
CA LEU A 12 -32.87 20.04 18.58
C LEU A 12 -31.49 19.42 18.30
N PHE A 13 -30.76 19.05 19.34
CA PHE A 13 -29.46 18.38 19.20
C PHE A 13 -29.61 17.05 18.51
N PHE A 14 -30.59 16.21 18.88
CA PHE A 14 -30.83 14.92 18.23
C PHE A 14 -31.28 15.07 16.78
N LEU A 15 -32.13 16.04 16.47
CA LEU A 15 -32.53 16.34 15.09
C LEU A 15 -31.36 16.80 14.24
N TRP A 16 -30.47 17.62 14.77
CA TRP A 16 -29.26 18.07 14.12
C TRP A 16 -28.31 16.94 13.86
N LEU A 17 -28.09 16.07 14.85
CA LEU A 17 -27.25 14.85 14.72
C LEU A 17 -27.81 13.90 13.65
N LEU A 18 -29.12 13.64 13.67
CA LEU A 18 -29.80 12.82 12.68
C LEU A 18 -29.67 13.39 11.26
N SER A 19 -29.81 14.69 11.13
CA SER A 19 -29.63 15.42 9.87
C SER A 19 -28.23 15.25 9.32
N ILE A 20 -27.18 15.36 10.14
CA ILE A 20 -25.80 15.13 9.73
C ILE A 20 -25.58 13.68 9.27
N ILE A 21 -26.13 12.72 10.01
CA ILE A 21 -26.03 11.29 9.65
C ILE A 21 -26.75 11.04 8.30
N ALA A 22 -27.94 11.59 8.13
CA ALA A 22 -28.71 11.45 6.89
C ALA A 22 -27.98 12.08 5.69
N VAL A 23 -27.45 13.30 5.83
CA VAL A 23 -26.68 13.99 4.80
C VAL A 23 -25.42 13.18 4.44
N ARG A 24 -24.68 12.69 5.43
CA ARG A 24 -23.52 11.82 5.19
C ARG A 24 -23.91 10.52 4.47
N ALA A 25 -25.01 9.88 4.86
CA ALA A 25 -25.50 8.67 4.19
C ALA A 25 -25.90 8.92 2.74
N ILE A 26 -26.55 10.06 2.45
CA ILE A 26 -26.91 10.47 1.10
C ILE A 26 -25.65 10.79 0.27
N LEU A 27 -24.72 11.57 0.80
CA LEU A 27 -23.48 11.92 0.14
C LEU A 27 -22.61 10.68 -0.16
N THR A 28 -22.59 9.69 0.74
CA THR A 28 -21.88 8.44 0.49
C THR A 28 -22.54 7.56 -0.57
N LYS A 29 -23.87 7.60 -0.69
CA LYS A 29 -24.62 6.93 -1.78
C LYS A 29 -24.43 7.62 -3.13
N LEU A 30 -24.41 8.97 -3.15
CA LEU A 30 -24.24 9.76 -4.37
C LEU A 30 -22.79 9.79 -4.87
N ARG A 31 -21.80 9.52 -4.03
CA ARG A 31 -20.43 9.35 -4.47
C ARG A 31 -20.38 8.15 -5.41
N HIS A 32 -20.13 8.42 -6.68
CA HIS A 32 -19.86 7.44 -7.70
C HIS A 32 -18.81 6.48 -7.16
N LYS A 33 -19.21 5.24 -6.83
CA LYS A 33 -18.25 4.23 -6.35
C LYS A 33 -17.30 3.97 -7.51
N PRO A 34 -16.03 4.33 -7.44
CA PRO A 34 -15.09 3.92 -8.47
C PRO A 34 -15.19 2.41 -8.62
N ARG A 35 -15.10 1.89 -9.84
CA ARG A 35 -15.05 0.45 -10.09
C ARG A 35 -13.83 -0.11 -9.36
N ARG A 36 -14.09 -0.71 -8.21
CA ARG A 36 -13.05 -1.31 -7.38
C ARG A 36 -12.94 -2.79 -7.72
N PRO A 37 -11.74 -3.38 -7.65
CA PRO A 37 -11.59 -4.82 -7.72
C PRO A 37 -12.48 -5.51 -6.68
N PRO A 38 -12.98 -6.73 -6.97
CA PRO A 38 -13.74 -7.51 -5.99
C PRO A 38 -12.90 -7.79 -4.75
N GLY A 39 -13.56 -8.02 -3.62
CA GLY A 39 -12.89 -8.33 -2.38
C GLY A 39 -13.86 -8.66 -1.26
N PRO A 40 -13.38 -9.22 -0.15
CA PRO A 40 -14.20 -9.51 1.01
C PRO A 40 -14.76 -8.22 1.65
N ARG A 41 -15.70 -8.35 2.56
CA ARG A 41 -16.21 -7.22 3.35
C ARG A 41 -15.17 -6.86 4.40
N SER A 42 -14.76 -5.57 4.42
CA SER A 42 -13.83 -5.06 5.42
C SER A 42 -14.52 -4.80 6.75
N LEU A 43 -13.84 -5.10 7.85
CA LEU A 43 -14.26 -4.67 9.17
C LEU A 43 -13.88 -3.20 9.41
N PRO A 44 -14.66 -2.46 10.21
CA PRO A 44 -14.28 -1.11 10.62
C PRO A 44 -12.91 -1.14 11.33
N ILE A 45 -12.07 -0.12 11.13
CA ILE A 45 -10.76 0.10 11.75
C ILE A 45 -9.70 -0.91 11.29
N ILE A 46 -9.89 -2.22 11.49
CA ILE A 46 -8.90 -3.27 11.21
C ILE A 46 -8.89 -3.74 9.75
N GLY A 47 -9.91 -3.39 8.97
CA GLY A 47 -10.00 -3.81 7.56
C GLY A 47 -10.05 -5.32 7.40
N HIS A 48 -9.09 -5.88 6.64
CA HIS A 48 -8.97 -7.33 6.39
C HIS A 48 -7.80 -7.99 7.14
N LEU A 49 -7.20 -7.31 8.13
CA LEU A 49 -6.06 -7.87 8.88
C LEU A 49 -6.40 -9.21 9.55
N HIS A 50 -7.67 -9.41 9.94
CA HIS A 50 -8.17 -10.66 10.52
C HIS A 50 -8.15 -11.85 9.53
N LEU A 51 -8.08 -11.61 8.22
CA LEU A 51 -7.99 -12.63 7.18
C LEU A 51 -6.55 -12.98 6.81
N ILE A 52 -5.57 -12.24 7.33
CA ILE A 52 -4.16 -12.42 7.01
C ILE A 52 -3.53 -13.24 8.13
N SER A 53 -3.09 -14.44 7.80
CA SER A 53 -2.38 -15.34 8.72
C SER A 53 -0.90 -14.94 8.90
N ALA A 54 -0.16 -15.71 9.70
CA ALA A 54 1.29 -15.57 9.84
C ALA A 54 2.05 -15.69 8.51
N LEU A 55 1.46 -16.32 7.49
CA LEU A 55 1.98 -16.43 6.14
C LEU A 55 1.11 -15.63 5.15
N PRO A 56 1.34 -14.31 5.01
CA PRO A 56 0.49 -13.41 4.22
C PRO A 56 0.29 -13.86 2.76
N HIS A 57 1.33 -14.41 2.12
CA HIS A 57 1.28 -14.86 0.74
C HIS A 57 0.26 -15.98 0.53
N GLN A 58 0.10 -16.90 1.48
CA GLN A 58 -0.91 -17.96 1.41
C GLN A 58 -2.33 -17.40 1.57
N SER A 59 -2.51 -16.45 2.49
CA SER A 59 -3.79 -15.77 2.67
C SER A 59 -4.20 -14.99 1.41
N PHE A 60 -3.25 -14.30 0.78
CA PHE A 60 -3.50 -13.60 -0.47
C PHE A 60 -3.78 -14.54 -1.63
N HIS A 61 -3.12 -15.68 -1.70
CA HIS A 61 -3.43 -16.72 -2.68
C HIS A 61 -4.86 -17.26 -2.50
N ALA A 62 -5.26 -17.58 -1.28
CA ALA A 62 -6.62 -18.03 -0.98
C ALA A 62 -7.68 -16.97 -1.35
N LEU A 63 -7.40 -15.69 -1.09
CA LEU A 63 -8.27 -14.59 -1.50
C LEU A 63 -8.36 -14.47 -3.02
N SER A 64 -7.26 -14.59 -3.74
CA SER A 64 -7.25 -14.51 -5.20
C SER A 64 -7.97 -15.67 -5.86
N THR A 65 -7.88 -16.86 -5.31
CA THR A 65 -8.64 -18.04 -5.78
C THR A 65 -10.16 -17.83 -5.64
N ARG A 66 -10.58 -17.12 -4.58
CA ARG A 66 -12.00 -16.90 -4.29
C ARG A 66 -12.59 -15.69 -5.03
N TYR A 67 -11.86 -14.59 -5.14
CA TYR A 67 -12.36 -13.30 -5.63
C TYR A 67 -11.83 -12.92 -7.01
N GLY A 68 -10.85 -13.65 -7.54
CA GLY A 68 -10.24 -13.40 -8.84
C GLY A 68 -8.82 -12.85 -8.78
N PRO A 69 -8.19 -12.63 -9.96
CA PRO A 69 -6.76 -12.31 -10.07
C PRO A 69 -6.37 -10.92 -9.56
N ALA A 70 -7.32 -10.03 -9.34
CA ALA A 70 -7.13 -8.73 -8.71
C ALA A 70 -8.10 -8.58 -7.55
N VAL A 71 -7.61 -8.51 -6.32
CA VAL A 71 -8.42 -8.44 -5.11
C VAL A 71 -8.12 -7.16 -4.35
N GLN A 72 -9.17 -6.40 -4.00
CA GLN A 72 -9.00 -5.27 -3.11
C GLN A 72 -9.04 -5.72 -1.65
N VAL A 73 -8.04 -5.33 -0.90
CA VAL A 73 -7.96 -5.53 0.55
C VAL A 73 -7.71 -4.20 1.27
N PHE A 74 -8.05 -4.14 2.55
CA PHE A 74 -7.73 -3.02 3.42
C PHE A 74 -6.82 -3.52 4.54
N LEU A 75 -5.62 -2.99 4.62
CA LEU A 75 -4.67 -3.26 5.70
C LEU A 75 -4.89 -2.18 6.78
N GLY A 76 -5.78 -2.46 7.73
CA GLY A 76 -6.35 -1.42 8.58
C GLY A 76 -7.20 -0.44 7.73
N SER A 77 -6.83 0.81 7.73
CA SER A 77 -7.46 1.87 6.92
C SER A 77 -6.84 2.05 5.53
N VAL A 78 -5.72 1.40 5.23
CA VAL A 78 -4.97 1.58 3.99
C VAL A 78 -5.51 0.63 2.91
N PRO A 79 -6.03 1.16 1.78
CA PRO A 79 -6.45 0.33 0.67
C PRO A 79 -5.22 -0.25 -0.05
N ALA A 80 -5.29 -1.53 -0.39
CA ALA A 80 -4.29 -2.24 -1.16
C ALA A 80 -4.97 -3.11 -2.23
N VAL A 81 -4.26 -3.40 -3.31
CA VAL A 81 -4.71 -4.33 -4.36
C VAL A 81 -3.70 -5.45 -4.45
N VAL A 82 -4.18 -6.67 -4.31
CA VAL A 82 -3.39 -7.89 -4.50
C VAL A 82 -3.58 -8.35 -5.94
N VAL A 83 -2.48 -8.46 -6.67
CA VAL A 83 -2.44 -8.95 -8.05
C VAL A 83 -1.78 -10.31 -8.06
N SER A 84 -2.47 -11.32 -8.61
CA SER A 84 -2.05 -12.73 -8.53
C SER A 84 -1.93 -13.41 -9.90
N CYS A 85 -1.96 -12.65 -11.01
CA CYS A 85 -1.72 -13.20 -12.33
C CYS A 85 -0.62 -12.42 -13.08
N PRO A 86 0.17 -13.10 -13.95
CA PRO A 86 1.29 -12.48 -14.67
C PRO A 86 0.85 -11.35 -15.62
N GLU A 87 -0.30 -11.47 -16.24
CA GLU A 87 -0.82 -10.49 -17.20
C GLU A 87 -1.09 -9.14 -16.52
N LEU A 88 -1.82 -9.16 -15.39
CA LEU A 88 -2.07 -7.95 -14.61
C LEU A 88 -0.79 -7.42 -13.97
N ALA A 89 0.10 -8.30 -13.50
CA ALA A 89 1.39 -7.88 -12.96
C ALA A 89 2.21 -7.12 -14.02
N LYS A 90 2.21 -7.59 -15.27
CA LYS A 90 2.83 -6.89 -16.40
C LYS A 90 2.18 -5.54 -16.66
N GLU A 91 0.85 -5.47 -16.60
CA GLU A 91 0.09 -4.22 -16.76
C GLU A 91 0.50 -3.16 -15.72
N PHE A 92 0.55 -3.55 -14.44
CA PHE A 92 0.94 -2.66 -13.34
C PHE A 92 2.42 -2.27 -13.36
N LEU A 93 3.31 -3.24 -13.64
CA LEU A 93 4.75 -3.03 -13.50
C LEU A 93 5.45 -2.54 -14.76
N LYS A 94 4.83 -2.69 -15.94
CA LYS A 94 5.38 -2.25 -17.23
C LYS A 94 4.54 -1.17 -17.87
N THR A 95 3.25 -1.45 -18.15
CA THR A 95 2.41 -0.54 -18.94
C THR A 95 2.11 0.74 -18.17
N HIS A 96 1.82 0.62 -16.88
CA HIS A 96 1.49 1.74 -16.00
C HIS A 96 2.55 2.00 -14.91
N GLU A 97 3.82 1.62 -15.18
CA GLU A 97 4.94 1.78 -14.25
C GLU A 97 4.97 3.15 -13.53
N PRO A 98 4.86 4.30 -14.20
CA PRO A 98 4.98 5.59 -13.53
C PRO A 98 3.95 5.82 -12.43
N SER A 99 2.75 5.24 -12.57
CA SER A 99 1.67 5.37 -11.59
C SER A 99 1.85 4.47 -10.36
N PHE A 100 2.64 3.39 -10.49
CA PHE A 100 2.80 2.37 -9.44
C PHE A 100 4.25 2.23 -8.95
N SER A 101 5.17 3.06 -9.41
CA SER A 101 6.60 2.99 -9.06
C SER A 101 6.94 3.55 -7.68
N ASN A 102 6.01 4.23 -7.02
CA ASN A 102 6.28 4.80 -5.70
C ASN A 102 6.48 3.72 -4.65
N ARG A 103 7.41 3.97 -3.73
CA ARG A 103 7.69 3.09 -2.61
C ARG A 103 6.70 3.32 -1.47
N PHE A 104 6.37 2.25 -0.77
CA PHE A 104 5.62 2.36 0.48
C PHE A 104 6.49 3.03 1.55
N VAL A 105 5.98 4.12 2.10
CA VAL A 105 6.66 4.86 3.18
C VAL A 105 5.85 4.70 4.46
N SER A 106 6.42 3.98 5.44
CA SER A 106 5.90 3.94 6.81
C SER A 106 6.59 4.98 7.67
N ALA A 107 6.02 5.30 8.83
CA ALA A 107 6.66 6.19 9.80
C ALA A 107 8.06 5.68 10.21
N ALA A 108 8.19 4.37 10.42
CA ALA A 108 9.48 3.74 10.73
C ALA A 108 10.49 3.93 9.59
N VAL A 109 10.10 3.68 8.35
CA VAL A 109 10.96 3.89 7.17
C VAL A 109 11.37 5.36 7.07
N HIS A 110 10.45 6.28 7.25
CA HIS A 110 10.75 7.71 7.20
C HIS A 110 11.80 8.13 8.23
N HIS A 111 11.67 7.67 9.48
CA HIS A 111 12.64 7.99 10.53
C HIS A 111 14.00 7.30 10.31
N LEU A 112 14.01 6.01 10.01
CA LEU A 112 15.25 5.23 9.84
C LEU A 112 16.03 5.60 8.57
N SER A 113 15.37 6.09 7.53
CA SER A 113 16.00 6.46 6.25
C SER A 113 16.20 7.97 6.06
N TYR A 114 16.28 8.74 7.13
CA TYR A 114 16.50 10.19 7.08
C TYR A 114 15.51 10.92 6.15
N GLY A 115 14.22 10.65 6.35
CA GLY A 115 13.17 11.25 5.52
C GLY A 115 13.00 10.59 4.15
N SER A 116 13.26 9.27 4.06
CA SER A 116 13.16 8.47 2.82
C SER A 116 14.10 8.95 1.70
N LYS A 117 15.25 9.51 2.06
CA LYS A 117 16.24 10.01 1.09
C LYS A 117 17.22 8.93 0.57
N GLY A 118 17.14 7.71 1.09
CA GLY A 118 17.97 6.60 0.61
C GLY A 118 17.47 6.03 -0.72
N PHE A 119 18.36 5.45 -1.51
CA PHE A 119 18.05 4.82 -2.81
C PHE A 119 16.87 3.83 -2.74
N LEU A 120 16.76 3.09 -1.65
CA LEU A 120 15.77 2.03 -1.50
C LEU A 120 14.34 2.58 -1.29
N PHE A 121 14.20 3.69 -0.56
CA PHE A 121 12.90 4.22 -0.11
C PHE A 121 12.55 5.60 -0.70
N ALA A 122 13.44 6.18 -1.50
CA ALA A 122 13.14 7.46 -2.14
C ALA A 122 11.93 7.33 -3.08
N PRO A 123 11.01 8.29 -3.07
CA PRO A 123 9.91 8.36 -4.02
C PRO A 123 10.43 8.37 -5.46
N TYR A 124 9.66 7.75 -6.37
CA TYR A 124 10.02 7.73 -7.77
C TYR A 124 9.99 9.16 -8.34
N GLY A 125 11.16 9.65 -8.76
CA GLY A 125 11.32 11.01 -9.26
C GLY A 125 12.75 11.30 -9.76
N SER A 126 13.06 12.57 -9.98
CA SER A 126 14.39 13.02 -10.46
C SER A 126 15.52 12.60 -9.52
N TYR A 127 15.30 12.75 -8.22
CA TYR A 127 16.26 12.35 -7.18
C TYR A 127 16.55 10.85 -7.19
N TRP A 128 15.52 10.00 -7.23
CA TRP A 128 15.71 8.55 -7.31
C TRP A 128 16.42 8.15 -8.60
N ARG A 129 16.07 8.75 -9.74
CA ARG A 129 16.73 8.48 -11.02
C ARG A 129 18.21 8.87 -11.00
N PHE A 130 18.54 9.99 -10.33
CA PHE A 130 19.93 10.42 -10.13
C PHE A 130 20.69 9.40 -9.28
N LEU A 131 20.15 8.98 -8.13
CA LEU A 131 20.78 7.95 -7.29
C LEU A 131 20.95 6.62 -8.05
N LYS A 132 19.92 6.20 -8.80
CA LYS A 132 20.00 4.99 -9.63
C LYS A 132 21.13 5.09 -10.66
N LYS A 133 21.25 6.24 -11.33
CA LYS A 133 22.33 6.47 -12.30
C LYS A 133 23.70 6.28 -11.66
N ILE A 134 23.96 6.90 -10.52
CA ILE A 134 25.23 6.76 -9.79
C ILE A 134 25.46 5.29 -9.40
N CYS A 135 24.48 4.63 -8.79
CA CYS A 135 24.63 3.24 -8.38
C CYS A 135 24.95 2.32 -9.58
N MET A 136 24.32 2.55 -10.72
CA MET A 136 24.53 1.71 -11.90
C MET A 136 25.84 2.03 -12.64
N SER A 137 26.31 3.29 -12.64
CA SER A 137 27.55 3.66 -13.29
C SER A 137 28.78 3.31 -12.44
N GLU A 138 28.74 3.62 -11.15
CA GLU A 138 29.93 3.54 -10.29
C GLU A 138 30.02 2.23 -9.51
N LEU A 139 28.89 1.69 -9.04
CA LEU A 139 28.91 0.53 -8.14
C LEU A 139 28.53 -0.78 -8.83
N LEU A 140 27.53 -0.76 -9.70
CA LEU A 140 26.95 -1.96 -10.34
C LEU A 140 27.19 -2.00 -11.86
N GLY A 141 28.06 -1.14 -12.37
CA GLY A 141 28.47 -1.18 -13.79
C GLY A 141 29.20 -2.48 -14.15
N GLY A 142 29.08 -2.94 -15.39
CA GLY A 142 29.70 -4.18 -15.85
C GLY A 142 31.17 -4.25 -15.51
N ARG A 143 31.94 -3.18 -15.74
CA ARG A 143 33.37 -3.10 -15.41
C ARG A 143 33.63 -3.35 -13.92
N THR A 144 32.86 -2.73 -13.03
CA THR A 144 33.01 -2.92 -11.57
C THR A 144 32.63 -4.33 -11.15
N LEU A 145 31.58 -4.89 -11.73
CA LEU A 145 31.16 -6.26 -11.46
C LEU A 145 32.22 -7.27 -11.92
N ASP A 146 32.89 -7.04 -13.05
CA ASP A 146 33.95 -7.91 -13.54
C ASP A 146 35.20 -7.83 -12.67
N GLN A 147 35.57 -6.66 -12.16
CA GLN A 147 36.70 -6.49 -11.24
C GLN A 147 36.52 -7.28 -9.95
N PHE A 148 35.29 -7.42 -9.44
CA PHE A 148 35.00 -8.19 -8.23
C PHE A 148 34.64 -9.65 -8.49
N ARG A 149 34.77 -10.15 -9.71
CA ARG A 149 34.41 -11.53 -10.07
C ARG A 149 35.20 -12.56 -9.26
N HIS A 150 36.53 -12.43 -9.21
CA HIS A 150 37.38 -13.35 -8.48
C HIS A 150 37.09 -13.34 -6.97
N LEU A 151 36.79 -12.18 -6.41
CA LEU A 151 36.43 -12.07 -5.00
C LEU A 151 35.13 -12.81 -4.69
N ARG A 152 34.09 -12.65 -5.54
CA ARG A 152 32.84 -13.40 -5.38
C ARG A 152 33.04 -14.91 -5.49
N GLU A 153 33.88 -15.35 -6.41
CA GLU A 153 34.21 -16.78 -6.57
C GLU A 153 34.91 -17.30 -5.31
N GLN A 154 35.88 -16.58 -4.77
CA GLN A 154 36.59 -16.94 -3.54
C GLN A 154 35.65 -17.03 -2.34
N GLU A 155 34.82 -16.00 -2.13
CA GLU A 155 33.89 -15.99 -0.99
C GLU A 155 32.78 -17.05 -1.12
N THR A 156 32.39 -17.39 -2.35
CA THR A 156 31.43 -18.48 -2.57
C THR A 156 32.08 -19.84 -2.23
N LEU A 157 33.32 -20.07 -2.64
CA LEU A 157 34.03 -21.28 -2.29
C LEU A 157 34.27 -21.42 -0.79
N ARG A 158 34.61 -20.30 -0.11
CA ARG A 158 34.79 -20.24 1.33
C ARG A 158 33.53 -20.58 2.11
N LEU A 159 32.38 -20.26 1.55
CA LEU A 159 31.09 -20.56 2.17
C LEU A 159 30.67 -22.02 2.04
N LEU A 160 31.26 -22.74 1.05
CA LEU A 160 31.00 -24.15 0.79
C LEU A 160 31.98 -25.11 1.53
N THR A 161 33.04 -24.57 2.10
CA THR A 161 34.02 -25.31 2.94
C THR A 161 33.74 -25.12 4.41
#